data_89e343b8d81cd6d5e577e269cecd43ba
#
_entry.id   89e343b8d81cd6d5e577e269cecd43ba
#
_cell.length_a   1.000
_cell.length_b   1.000
_cell.length_c   1.000
_cell.angle_alpha   90.00
_cell.angle_beta   90.00
_cell.angle_gamma   90.00
#
_symmetry.space_group_name_H-M   'P 1'
#
loop_
_entity.id
_entity.type
_entity.pdbx_description
1 polymer ?
#
loop_
_entity_poly.entity_id
_entity_poly.type
_entity_poly.pdbx_seq_one_letter_code
_entity_poly.pdbx_strand_id
1 'polypeptide(L)'
;MTGVTYERLDLRVDGVGLEIATAQRGGQLAPLLFLHGFGSTKEDYVDLSYDPGFRGRPFLAYDAPGCGESSCEDLSELSIPFLVETAKAVLQEAGIERFHLVGHSMGGLTALMLARQDPDRVLSFIDIEGNLAPEDCFLSRQVISHVADDAESFFDAFVERTRRSPFLSSALYAASLRHKVRPGAVRGIFESMVELSDNGDLMTKFLSLPCPRMFMYGEQNASLSYLPTLAARGVELAEIPHSGHFPMYSNPVAMWTRIAEFHAQQAR
;
A
#
# COMPACT_ATOMS: atom_id res chain seq x y z
N MET A 1 -6.34 26.07 5.07
CA MET A 1 -6.00 25.00 6.07
C MET A 1 -6.32 23.69 5.39
N THR A 2 -5.46 22.67 5.52
CA THR A 2 -5.59 21.38 4.84
C THR A 2 -6.76 20.53 5.33
N GLY A 3 -7.33 20.85 6.50
CA GLY A 3 -8.42 20.09 7.13
C GLY A 3 -8.06 18.65 7.51
N VAL A 4 -6.76 18.32 7.54
CA VAL A 4 -6.28 16.99 7.95
C VAL A 4 -6.27 16.91 9.47
N THR A 5 -6.84 15.83 10.00
CA THR A 5 -6.80 15.44 11.42
C THR A 5 -6.01 14.16 11.58
N TYR A 6 -5.35 14.03 12.73
CA TYR A 6 -4.60 12.84 13.13
C TYR A 6 -5.26 12.25 14.37
N GLU A 7 -5.56 10.97 14.32
CA GLU A 7 -6.27 10.28 15.39
C GLU A 7 -5.63 8.91 15.66
N ARG A 8 -5.96 8.31 16.79
CA ARG A 8 -5.60 6.93 17.14
C ARG A 8 -6.87 6.14 17.39
N LEU A 9 -6.93 4.96 16.80
CA LEU A 9 -8.04 4.03 16.95
C LEU A 9 -7.57 2.83 17.76
N ASP A 10 -8.27 2.54 18.85
CA ASP A 10 -8.07 1.31 19.63
C ASP A 10 -8.95 0.21 19.03
N LEU A 11 -8.33 -0.77 18.42
CA LEU A 11 -9.00 -1.85 17.70
C LEU A 11 -8.60 -3.22 18.24
N ARG A 12 -9.42 -4.22 17.95
CA ARG A 12 -9.08 -5.62 18.18
C ARG A 12 -9.37 -6.44 16.93
N VAL A 13 -8.35 -7.12 16.42
CA VAL A 13 -8.42 -7.96 15.22
C VAL A 13 -7.94 -9.35 15.58
N ASP A 14 -8.75 -10.37 15.34
CA ASP A 14 -8.48 -11.78 15.66
C ASP A 14 -7.98 -12.01 17.11
N GLY A 15 -8.49 -11.19 18.03
CA GLY A 15 -8.10 -11.25 19.44
C GLY A 15 -6.86 -10.44 19.82
N VAL A 16 -6.12 -9.88 18.84
CA VAL A 16 -4.92 -9.04 19.04
C VAL A 16 -5.31 -7.58 19.17
N GLY A 17 -4.80 -6.89 20.19
CA GLY A 17 -5.00 -5.45 20.38
C GLY A 17 -4.09 -4.62 19.49
N LEU A 18 -4.69 -3.59 18.89
CA LEU A 18 -4.02 -2.64 18.00
C LEU A 18 -4.32 -1.21 18.42
N GLU A 19 -3.30 -0.35 18.39
CA GLU A 19 -3.49 1.10 18.35
C GLU A 19 -3.09 1.57 16.94
N ILE A 20 -4.04 2.08 16.16
CA ILE A 20 -3.84 2.46 14.76
C ILE A 20 -3.80 3.98 14.63
N ALA A 21 -2.67 4.51 14.21
CA ALA A 21 -2.50 5.93 13.93
C ALA A 21 -3.01 6.26 12.52
N THR A 22 -3.91 7.25 12.43
CA THR A 22 -4.56 7.66 11.19
C THR A 22 -4.25 9.12 10.84
N ALA A 23 -4.34 9.43 9.55
CA ALA A 23 -4.41 10.78 9.00
C ALA A 23 -5.63 10.82 8.08
N GLN A 24 -6.56 11.75 8.32
CA GLN A 24 -7.80 11.79 7.60
C GLN A 24 -8.29 13.21 7.32
N ARG A 25 -9.11 13.33 6.29
CA ARG A 25 -9.90 14.52 5.99
C ARG A 25 -11.32 14.10 5.70
N GLY A 26 -12.27 14.59 6.49
CA GLY A 26 -13.68 14.33 6.31
C GLY A 26 -14.28 15.04 5.09
N GLY A 27 -15.47 14.62 4.69
CA GLY A 27 -16.23 15.21 3.59
C GLY A 27 -17.50 14.41 3.27
N GLN A 28 -18.24 14.85 2.24
CA GLN A 28 -19.51 14.21 1.86
C GLN A 28 -19.36 13.17 0.73
N LEU A 29 -18.22 13.16 0.04
CA LEU A 29 -17.93 12.19 -1.02
C LEU A 29 -17.37 10.90 -0.41
N ALA A 30 -17.45 9.81 -1.16
CA ALA A 30 -16.75 8.59 -0.79
C ALA A 30 -15.23 8.88 -0.67
N PRO A 31 -14.59 8.48 0.44
CA PRO A 31 -13.18 8.79 0.68
C PRO A 31 -12.25 7.94 -0.17
N LEU A 32 -11.02 8.44 -0.32
CA LEU A 32 -9.87 7.63 -0.71
C LEU A 32 -9.34 6.91 0.52
N LEU A 33 -9.25 5.59 0.47
CA LEU A 33 -8.51 4.78 1.46
C LEU A 33 -7.12 4.50 0.92
N PHE A 34 -6.09 4.87 1.67
CA PHE A 34 -4.69 4.61 1.34
C PHE A 34 -4.12 3.51 2.21
N LEU A 35 -3.58 2.47 1.57
CA LEU A 35 -2.84 1.39 2.20
C LEU A 35 -1.38 1.47 1.76
N HIS A 36 -0.50 1.83 2.68
CA HIS A 36 0.91 2.06 2.37
C HIS A 36 1.72 0.77 2.18
N GLY A 37 2.84 0.88 1.48
CA GLY A 37 3.81 -0.19 1.32
C GLY A 37 4.65 -0.43 2.57
N PHE A 38 5.33 -1.56 2.63
CA PHE A 38 6.26 -1.84 3.71
C PHE A 38 7.30 -0.72 3.83
N GLY A 39 7.49 -0.19 5.03
CA GLY A 39 8.42 0.92 5.29
C GLY A 39 7.95 2.32 4.89
N SER A 40 6.71 2.45 4.41
CA SER A 40 6.00 3.71 4.28
C SER A 40 5.14 3.99 5.51
N THR A 41 4.49 5.16 5.56
CA THR A 41 3.55 5.55 6.61
C THR A 41 2.43 6.40 6.02
N LYS A 42 1.41 6.70 6.83
CA LYS A 42 0.27 7.56 6.45
C LYS A 42 0.69 8.94 5.93
N GLU A 43 1.83 9.46 6.39
CA GLU A 43 2.37 10.76 5.97
C GLU A 43 2.70 10.82 4.48
N ASP A 44 3.03 9.68 3.86
CA ASP A 44 3.37 9.61 2.43
C ASP A 44 2.18 9.96 1.52
N TYR A 45 0.97 10.09 2.09
CA TYR A 45 -0.27 10.42 1.35
C TYR A 45 -0.93 11.73 1.78
N VAL A 46 -0.42 12.42 2.79
CA VAL A 46 -1.03 13.65 3.32
C VAL A 46 -0.87 14.83 2.38
N ASP A 47 0.16 14.84 1.55
CA ASP A 47 0.45 15.90 0.59
C ASP A 47 -0.62 16.05 -0.51
N LEU A 48 -1.48 15.03 -0.74
CA LEU A 48 -2.68 15.18 -1.57
C LEU A 48 -3.55 16.35 -1.13
N SER A 49 -3.50 16.72 0.15
CA SER A 49 -4.29 17.80 0.72
C SER A 49 -3.91 19.19 0.18
N TYR A 50 -2.72 19.31 -0.42
CA TYR A 50 -2.24 20.52 -1.08
C TYR A 50 -2.48 20.51 -2.58
N ASP A 51 -2.80 19.35 -3.16
CA ASP A 51 -3.03 19.22 -4.60
C ASP A 51 -4.44 19.73 -4.96
N PRO A 52 -4.57 20.65 -5.93
CA PRO A 52 -5.86 21.19 -6.35
C PRO A 52 -6.85 20.14 -6.88
N GLY A 53 -6.36 19.05 -7.47
CA GLY A 53 -7.17 17.94 -7.99
C GLY A 53 -7.95 17.19 -6.90
N PHE A 54 -7.51 17.31 -5.64
CA PHE A 54 -8.16 16.67 -4.50
C PHE A 54 -8.84 17.65 -3.55
N ARG A 55 -9.09 18.90 -4.01
CA ARG A 55 -9.75 19.90 -3.16
C ARG A 55 -11.10 19.39 -2.65
N GLY A 56 -11.25 19.31 -1.32
CA GLY A 56 -12.48 18.83 -0.67
C GLY A 56 -12.72 17.32 -0.77
N ARG A 57 -11.83 16.54 -1.39
CA ARG A 57 -11.93 15.08 -1.44
C ARG A 57 -11.60 14.50 -0.07
N PRO A 58 -12.51 13.75 0.57
CA PRO A 58 -12.19 13.06 1.81
C PRO A 58 -11.18 11.95 1.58
N PHE A 59 -10.36 11.67 2.59
CA PHE A 59 -9.44 10.53 2.57
C PHE A 59 -9.18 10.01 3.98
N LEU A 60 -8.75 8.76 4.04
CA LEU A 60 -8.22 8.09 5.21
C LEU A 60 -6.92 7.37 4.82
N ALA A 61 -5.84 7.68 5.50
CA ALA A 61 -4.59 6.91 5.49
C ALA A 61 -4.29 6.49 6.93
N TYR A 62 -3.69 5.33 7.10
CA TYR A 62 -3.27 4.87 8.43
C TYR A 62 -1.95 4.12 8.36
N ASP A 63 -1.23 4.08 9.46
CA ASP A 63 -0.05 3.24 9.60
C ASP A 63 -0.49 1.80 9.85
N ALA A 64 -0.02 0.87 9.02
CA ALA A 64 -0.27 -0.54 9.22
C ALA A 64 0.31 -1.01 10.58
N PRO A 65 -0.26 -2.04 11.22
CA PRO A 65 0.29 -2.60 12.45
C PRO A 65 1.77 -2.93 12.31
N GLY A 66 2.57 -2.54 13.29
CA GLY A 66 4.02 -2.70 13.26
C GLY A 66 4.77 -1.67 12.41
N CYS A 67 4.07 -0.68 11.84
CA CYS A 67 4.64 0.44 11.08
C CYS A 67 4.32 1.79 11.71
N GLY A 68 5.16 2.78 11.45
CA GLY A 68 4.96 4.17 11.85
C GLY A 68 4.66 4.34 13.34
N GLU A 69 3.58 5.02 13.64
CA GLU A 69 3.09 5.28 15.00
C GLU A 69 2.06 4.25 15.48
N SER A 70 1.68 3.28 14.63
CA SER A 70 0.78 2.19 15.04
C SER A 70 1.51 1.13 15.85
N SER A 71 0.78 0.55 16.83
CA SER A 71 1.26 -0.56 17.64
C SER A 71 0.43 -1.82 17.44
N CYS A 72 1.01 -2.96 17.81
CA CYS A 72 0.39 -4.27 17.78
C CYS A 72 0.89 -5.07 18.99
N GLU A 73 -0.04 -5.67 19.75
CA GLU A 73 0.30 -6.47 20.93
C GLU A 73 1.12 -7.72 20.58
N ASP A 74 0.86 -8.31 19.39
CA ASP A 74 1.59 -9.47 18.91
C ASP A 74 2.00 -9.31 17.43
N LEU A 75 3.27 -9.00 17.20
CA LEU A 75 3.82 -8.82 15.84
C LEU A 75 3.95 -10.14 15.06
N SER A 76 3.90 -11.30 15.72
CA SER A 76 4.00 -12.61 15.07
C SER A 76 2.74 -12.98 14.27
N GLU A 77 1.61 -12.36 14.57
CA GLU A 77 0.34 -12.54 13.85
C GLU A 77 0.28 -11.75 12.53
N LEU A 78 1.22 -10.82 12.32
CA LEU A 78 1.19 -9.95 11.15
C LEU A 78 1.42 -10.74 9.85
N SER A 79 0.46 -10.60 8.96
CA SER A 79 0.43 -11.21 7.63
C SER A 79 -0.48 -10.40 6.72
N ILE A 80 -0.44 -10.62 5.40
CA ILE A 80 -1.38 -9.94 4.49
C ILE A 80 -2.85 -10.19 4.87
N PRO A 81 -3.30 -11.42 5.19
CA PRO A 81 -4.66 -11.62 5.70
C PRO A 81 -4.98 -10.79 6.94
N PHE A 82 -4.08 -10.72 7.92
CA PHE A 82 -4.26 -9.90 9.11
C PHE A 82 -4.37 -8.39 8.79
N LEU A 83 -3.56 -7.90 7.84
CA LEU A 83 -3.66 -6.51 7.37
C LEU A 83 -5.00 -6.23 6.67
N VAL A 84 -5.58 -7.20 5.97
CA VAL A 84 -6.93 -7.09 5.38
C VAL A 84 -7.99 -6.93 6.47
N GLU A 85 -7.97 -7.78 7.50
CA GLU A 85 -8.91 -7.66 8.62
C GLU A 85 -8.70 -6.35 9.40
N THR A 86 -7.45 -5.90 9.53
CA THR A 86 -7.15 -4.57 10.09
C THR A 86 -7.80 -3.45 9.26
N ALA A 87 -7.69 -3.49 7.93
CA ALA A 87 -8.32 -2.50 7.06
C ALA A 87 -9.85 -2.48 7.21
N LYS A 88 -10.48 -3.64 7.33
CA LYS A 88 -11.93 -3.74 7.60
C LYS A 88 -12.31 -3.13 8.95
N ALA A 89 -11.53 -3.41 10.00
CA ALA A 89 -11.77 -2.86 11.34
C ALA A 89 -11.63 -1.32 11.34
N VAL A 90 -10.59 -0.79 10.67
CA VAL A 90 -10.40 0.66 10.50
C VAL A 90 -11.56 1.30 9.75
N LEU A 91 -12.02 0.71 8.65
CA LEU A 91 -13.16 1.19 7.88
C LEU A 91 -14.47 1.16 8.70
N GLN A 92 -14.66 0.14 9.51
CA GLN A 92 -15.82 0.01 10.38
C GLN A 92 -15.82 1.07 11.47
N GLU A 93 -14.68 1.28 12.15
CA GLU A 93 -14.54 2.30 13.20
C GLU A 93 -14.71 3.71 12.64
N ALA A 94 -14.18 3.97 11.43
CA ALA A 94 -14.35 5.24 10.74
C ALA A 94 -15.75 5.45 10.12
N GLY A 95 -16.66 4.47 10.20
CA GLY A 95 -18.01 4.54 9.61
C GLY A 95 -18.01 4.65 8.09
N ILE A 96 -16.99 4.13 7.41
CA ILE A 96 -16.84 4.21 5.95
C ILE A 96 -17.45 2.97 5.31
N GLU A 97 -18.56 3.14 4.59
CA GLU A 97 -19.26 2.06 3.90
C GLU A 97 -18.70 1.80 2.49
N ARG A 98 -18.45 2.86 1.72
CA ARG A 98 -17.91 2.78 0.34
C ARG A 98 -16.74 3.73 0.17
N PHE A 99 -15.74 3.31 -0.59
CA PHE A 99 -14.48 4.04 -0.71
C PHE A 99 -13.81 3.77 -2.07
N HIS A 100 -12.91 4.67 -2.45
CA HIS A 100 -11.93 4.44 -3.50
C HIS A 100 -10.65 3.92 -2.85
N LEU A 101 -10.05 2.90 -3.43
CA LEU A 101 -8.93 2.19 -2.83
C LEU A 101 -7.63 2.53 -3.57
N VAL A 102 -6.60 2.88 -2.83
CA VAL A 102 -5.25 3.11 -3.34
C VAL A 102 -4.28 2.32 -2.47
N GLY A 103 -3.57 1.39 -3.06
CA GLY A 103 -2.59 0.57 -2.35
C GLY A 103 -1.23 0.61 -3.01
N HIS A 104 -0.16 0.68 -2.22
CA HIS A 104 1.21 0.62 -2.71
C HIS A 104 1.91 -0.65 -2.21
N SER A 105 2.53 -1.43 -3.11
CA SER A 105 3.36 -2.58 -2.75
C SER A 105 2.62 -3.57 -1.83
N MET A 106 3.10 -3.83 -0.60
CA MET A 106 2.40 -4.57 0.46
C MET A 106 0.94 -4.11 0.63
N GLY A 107 0.74 -2.78 0.67
CA GLY A 107 -0.60 -2.19 0.73
C GLY A 107 -1.41 -2.42 -0.55
N GLY A 108 -0.79 -2.55 -1.72
CA GLY A 108 -1.43 -2.93 -2.98
C GLY A 108 -1.96 -4.36 -2.93
N LEU A 109 -1.16 -5.31 -2.43
CA LEU A 109 -1.61 -6.69 -2.22
C LEU A 109 -2.73 -6.77 -1.17
N THR A 110 -2.59 -6.05 -0.05
CA THR A 110 -3.64 -5.95 0.97
C THR A 110 -4.94 -5.39 0.37
N ALA A 111 -4.82 -4.34 -0.45
CA ALA A 111 -5.94 -3.70 -1.16
C ALA A 111 -6.63 -4.67 -2.13
N LEU A 112 -5.87 -5.41 -2.92
CA LEU A 112 -6.41 -6.43 -3.82
C LEU A 112 -7.22 -7.48 -3.06
N MET A 113 -6.67 -7.97 -1.95
CA MET A 113 -7.36 -8.98 -1.14
C MET A 113 -8.61 -8.42 -0.47
N LEU A 114 -8.56 -7.17 0.03
CA LEU A 114 -9.73 -6.46 0.56
C LEU A 114 -10.82 -6.28 -0.51
N ALA A 115 -10.45 -5.79 -1.70
CA ALA A 115 -11.39 -5.60 -2.81
C ALA A 115 -12.05 -6.90 -3.28
N ARG A 116 -11.34 -8.03 -3.16
CA ARG A 116 -11.90 -9.36 -3.47
C ARG A 116 -12.91 -9.83 -2.44
N GLN A 117 -12.72 -9.48 -1.18
CA GLN A 117 -13.63 -9.89 -0.10
C GLN A 117 -14.87 -8.98 -0.03
N ASP A 118 -14.69 -7.67 -0.27
CA ASP A 118 -15.74 -6.65 -0.17
C ASP A 118 -15.96 -5.88 -1.50
N PRO A 119 -16.23 -6.55 -2.63
CA PRO A 119 -16.21 -5.91 -3.96
C PRO A 119 -17.27 -4.82 -4.11
N ASP A 120 -18.40 -4.91 -3.42
CA ASP A 120 -19.51 -3.94 -3.51
C ASP A 120 -19.19 -2.62 -2.80
N ARG A 121 -18.19 -2.61 -1.91
CA ARG A 121 -17.74 -1.42 -1.18
C ARG A 121 -16.70 -0.62 -1.94
N VAL A 122 -15.96 -1.24 -2.86
CA VAL A 122 -14.84 -0.62 -3.59
C VAL A 122 -15.33 0.03 -4.87
N LEU A 123 -15.27 1.37 -4.92
CA LEU A 123 -15.73 2.17 -6.06
C LEU A 123 -14.72 2.20 -7.21
N SER A 124 -13.43 2.18 -6.90
CA SER A 124 -12.33 2.05 -7.84
C SER A 124 -11.08 1.58 -7.11
N PHE A 125 -10.14 0.98 -7.83
CA PHE A 125 -8.88 0.52 -7.26
C PHE A 125 -7.68 1.00 -8.08
N ILE A 126 -6.74 1.67 -7.40
CA ILE A 126 -5.43 2.03 -7.92
C ILE A 126 -4.39 1.19 -7.21
N ASP A 127 -3.73 0.35 -7.96
CA ASP A 127 -2.62 -0.48 -7.48
C ASP A 127 -1.30 0.15 -7.92
N ILE A 128 -0.53 0.63 -6.94
CA ILE A 128 0.79 1.23 -7.16
C ILE A 128 1.84 0.15 -6.89
N GLU A 129 2.28 -0.54 -7.94
CA GLU A 129 3.28 -1.61 -7.85
C GLU A 129 3.00 -2.65 -6.75
N GLY A 130 1.73 -3.00 -6.54
CA GLY A 130 1.34 -4.13 -5.70
C GLY A 130 1.59 -5.45 -6.41
N ASN A 131 1.57 -6.54 -5.63
CA ASN A 131 1.86 -7.86 -6.16
C ASN A 131 0.70 -8.39 -7.00
N LEU A 132 0.97 -8.72 -8.26
CA LEU A 132 0.07 -9.40 -9.20
C LEU A 132 0.63 -10.73 -9.72
N ALA A 133 1.95 -10.93 -9.58
CA ALA A 133 2.65 -12.11 -10.09
C ALA A 133 3.81 -12.50 -9.16
N PRO A 134 4.33 -13.75 -9.26
CA PRO A 134 5.48 -14.19 -8.48
C PRO A 134 6.74 -13.32 -8.64
N GLU A 135 6.94 -12.67 -9.80
CA GLU A 135 8.08 -11.79 -10.05
C GLU A 135 8.11 -10.54 -9.16
N ASP A 136 6.94 -10.09 -8.65
CA ASP A 136 6.83 -8.93 -7.77
C ASP A 136 7.43 -9.18 -6.37
N CYS A 137 7.65 -10.45 -6.03
CA CYS A 137 8.24 -10.87 -4.75
C CYS A 137 9.77 -10.86 -4.73
N PHE A 138 10.44 -10.17 -5.66
CA PHE A 138 11.90 -10.16 -5.72
C PHE A 138 12.56 -9.81 -4.39
N LEU A 139 12.09 -8.75 -3.74
CA LEU A 139 12.60 -8.32 -2.45
C LEU A 139 12.18 -9.28 -1.32
N SER A 140 10.89 -9.61 -1.25
CA SER A 140 10.33 -10.47 -0.19
C SER A 140 11.01 -11.84 -0.16
N ARG A 141 11.29 -12.45 -1.32
CA ARG A 141 12.00 -13.73 -1.39
C ARG A 141 13.43 -13.65 -0.87
N GLN A 142 14.15 -12.58 -1.16
CA GLN A 142 15.48 -12.38 -0.62
C GLN A 142 15.46 -12.26 0.90
N VAL A 143 14.39 -11.66 1.42
CA VAL A 143 14.18 -11.49 2.84
C VAL A 143 13.96 -12.84 3.53
N ILE A 144 13.00 -13.63 3.06
CA ILE A 144 12.67 -14.91 3.68
C ILE A 144 13.74 -15.99 3.46
N SER A 145 14.53 -15.87 2.40
CA SER A 145 15.66 -16.80 2.13
C SER A 145 16.90 -16.51 2.97
N HIS A 146 16.96 -15.34 3.62
CA HIS A 146 18.08 -14.99 4.48
C HIS A 146 17.94 -15.67 5.84
N VAL A 147 18.82 -16.60 6.12
CA VAL A 147 18.93 -17.24 7.45
C VAL A 147 19.68 -16.27 8.35
N ALA A 148 18.93 -15.43 9.05
CA ALA A 148 19.47 -14.62 10.13
C ALA A 148 19.09 -15.25 11.46
N ASP A 149 20.01 -15.21 12.42
CA ASP A 149 19.79 -15.75 13.75
C ASP A 149 18.72 -14.97 14.53
N ASP A 150 18.43 -13.72 14.11
CA ASP A 150 17.42 -12.87 14.69
C ASP A 150 16.83 -11.85 13.67
N ALA A 151 15.66 -11.31 13.99
CA ALA A 151 14.93 -10.36 13.14
C ALA A 151 15.68 -9.02 12.96
N GLU A 152 16.44 -8.60 13.95
CA GLU A 152 17.20 -7.34 13.93
C GLU A 152 18.36 -7.40 12.94
N SER A 153 19.20 -8.42 13.03
CA SER A 153 20.33 -8.63 12.12
C SER A 153 19.87 -8.73 10.67
N PHE A 154 18.76 -9.39 10.46
CA PHE A 154 18.13 -9.48 9.14
C PHE A 154 17.69 -8.11 8.64
N PHE A 155 16.96 -7.37 9.46
CA PHE A 155 16.46 -6.04 9.12
C PHE A 155 17.62 -5.06 8.83
N ASP A 156 18.70 -5.14 9.60
CA ASP A 156 19.91 -4.35 9.38
C ASP A 156 20.56 -4.62 8.02
N ALA A 157 20.69 -5.89 7.67
CA ALA A 157 21.22 -6.28 6.36
C ALA A 157 20.32 -5.80 5.20
N PHE A 158 19.01 -5.85 5.38
CA PHE A 158 18.05 -5.34 4.41
C PHE A 158 18.17 -3.81 4.22
N VAL A 159 18.21 -3.04 5.32
CA VAL A 159 18.37 -1.57 5.29
C VAL A 159 19.66 -1.20 4.57
N GLU A 160 20.79 -1.84 4.93
CA GLU A 160 22.08 -1.53 4.34
C GLU A 160 22.13 -1.84 2.84
N ARG A 161 21.56 -2.96 2.41
CA ARG A 161 21.45 -3.30 0.99
C ARG A 161 20.61 -2.31 0.21
N THR A 162 19.45 -1.93 0.76
CA THR A 162 18.54 -0.96 0.13
C THR A 162 19.20 0.42 0.02
N ARG A 163 19.97 0.81 1.04
CA ARG A 163 20.73 2.08 1.04
C ARG A 163 21.79 2.15 -0.06
N ARG A 164 22.35 1.00 -0.46
CA ARG A 164 23.36 0.90 -1.54
C ARG A 164 22.76 0.88 -2.94
N SER A 165 21.44 0.92 -3.06
CA SER A 165 20.77 1.02 -4.37
C SER A 165 21.21 2.30 -5.10
N PRO A 166 21.39 2.27 -6.43
CA PRO A 166 21.75 3.45 -7.21
C PRO A 166 20.63 4.48 -7.30
N PHE A 167 19.42 4.16 -6.84
CA PHE A 167 18.25 5.03 -6.94
C PHE A 167 18.05 5.88 -5.67
N LEU A 168 17.91 7.18 -5.86
CA LEU A 168 17.69 8.14 -4.75
C LEU A 168 16.47 7.77 -3.91
N SER A 169 15.37 7.36 -4.54
CA SER A 169 14.14 6.93 -3.83
C SER A 169 14.39 5.76 -2.89
N SER A 170 15.22 4.79 -3.29
CA SER A 170 15.61 3.68 -2.43
C SER A 170 16.47 4.12 -1.25
N ALA A 171 17.35 5.11 -1.46
CA ALA A 171 18.17 5.66 -0.39
C ALA A 171 17.33 6.43 0.63
N LEU A 172 16.36 7.22 0.17
CA LEU A 172 15.40 7.92 1.05
C LEU A 172 14.54 6.94 1.85
N TYR A 173 14.04 5.91 1.20
CA TYR A 173 13.30 4.83 1.84
C TYR A 173 14.14 4.15 2.92
N ALA A 174 15.37 3.71 2.60
CA ALA A 174 16.26 3.05 3.55
C ALA A 174 16.62 3.94 4.75
N ALA A 175 16.77 5.25 4.54
CA ALA A 175 17.12 6.20 5.61
C ALA A 175 16.06 6.26 6.72
N SER A 176 14.80 6.03 6.40
CA SER A 176 13.68 6.11 7.35
C SER A 176 13.21 4.75 7.88
N LEU A 177 13.61 3.63 7.28
CA LEU A 177 13.09 2.29 7.61
C LEU A 177 13.15 1.95 9.09
N ARG A 178 14.29 2.20 9.75
CA ARG A 178 14.48 1.89 11.18
C ARG A 178 13.52 2.63 12.11
N HIS A 179 12.99 3.76 11.65
CA HIS A 179 12.02 4.57 12.40
C HIS A 179 10.58 4.21 12.06
N LYS A 180 10.37 3.60 10.88
CA LYS A 180 9.05 3.32 10.32
C LYS A 180 8.58 1.88 10.52
N VAL A 181 9.48 0.93 10.79
CA VAL A 181 9.14 -0.50 10.86
C VAL A 181 9.67 -1.14 12.14
N ARG A 182 8.85 -1.96 12.77
CA ARG A 182 9.27 -2.85 13.86
C ARG A 182 9.84 -4.13 13.26
N PRO A 183 11.09 -4.56 13.61
CA PRO A 183 11.73 -5.75 13.02
C PRO A 183 10.87 -7.01 13.10
N GLY A 184 10.13 -7.21 14.20
CA GLY A 184 9.24 -8.36 14.37
C GLY A 184 8.08 -8.43 13.37
N ALA A 185 7.73 -7.32 12.69
CA ALA A 185 6.68 -7.29 11.68
C ALA A 185 7.09 -7.85 10.31
N VAL A 186 8.40 -7.98 10.07
CA VAL A 186 8.94 -8.22 8.71
C VAL A 186 8.59 -9.60 8.19
N ARG A 187 8.94 -10.65 8.96
CA ARG A 187 8.90 -12.04 8.50
C ARG A 187 7.50 -12.47 8.08
N GLY A 188 6.52 -12.37 8.97
CA GLY A 188 5.17 -12.87 8.69
C GLY A 188 4.49 -12.15 7.52
N ILE A 189 4.70 -10.83 7.40
CA ILE A 189 4.21 -10.07 6.24
C ILE A 189 4.83 -10.60 4.96
N PHE A 190 6.15 -10.75 4.89
CA PHE A 190 6.84 -11.15 3.67
C PHE A 190 6.62 -12.62 3.31
N GLU A 191 6.52 -13.53 4.28
CA GLU A 191 6.15 -14.92 4.03
C GLU A 191 4.76 -15.01 3.40
N SER A 192 3.78 -14.28 3.95
CA SER A 192 2.43 -14.24 3.38
C SER A 192 2.35 -13.55 2.02
N MET A 193 3.17 -12.53 1.76
CA MET A 193 3.29 -11.92 0.43
C MET A 193 3.77 -12.92 -0.60
N VAL A 194 4.82 -13.69 -0.30
CA VAL A 194 5.37 -14.72 -1.21
C VAL A 194 4.35 -15.83 -1.44
N GLU A 195 3.73 -16.34 -0.38
CA GLU A 195 2.71 -17.39 -0.48
C GLU A 195 1.54 -16.97 -1.38
N LEU A 196 1.01 -15.77 -1.18
CA LEU A 196 -0.08 -15.24 -2.00
C LEU A 196 0.34 -14.98 -3.44
N SER A 197 1.57 -14.50 -3.67
CA SER A 197 2.05 -14.23 -5.04
C SER A 197 2.31 -15.50 -5.83
N ASP A 198 2.72 -16.59 -5.16
CA ASP A 198 2.97 -17.88 -5.80
C ASP A 198 1.70 -18.69 -6.04
N ASN A 199 0.78 -18.67 -5.08
CA ASN A 199 -0.35 -19.60 -5.04
C ASN A 199 -1.72 -18.91 -5.09
N GLY A 200 -1.74 -17.58 -4.95
CA GLY A 200 -2.98 -16.83 -4.78
C GLY A 200 -3.72 -16.46 -6.07
N ASP A 201 -3.20 -16.76 -7.26
CA ASP A 201 -3.78 -16.35 -8.57
C ASP A 201 -4.17 -14.87 -8.61
N LEU A 202 -3.23 -14.00 -8.17
CA LEU A 202 -3.48 -12.58 -7.96
C LEU A 202 -3.89 -11.84 -9.24
N MET A 203 -3.29 -12.20 -10.38
CA MET A 203 -3.64 -11.61 -11.67
C MET A 203 -5.12 -11.83 -12.01
N THR A 204 -5.62 -13.05 -11.88
CA THR A 204 -7.04 -13.35 -12.12
C THR A 204 -7.94 -12.61 -11.12
N LYS A 205 -7.53 -12.56 -9.84
CA LYS A 205 -8.26 -11.79 -8.83
C LYS A 205 -8.36 -10.32 -9.19
N PHE A 206 -7.25 -9.70 -9.58
CA PHE A 206 -7.21 -8.29 -9.97
C PHE A 206 -8.07 -8.02 -11.20
N LEU A 207 -7.91 -8.83 -12.26
CA LEU A 207 -8.65 -8.69 -13.51
C LEU A 207 -10.16 -8.92 -13.38
N SER A 208 -10.60 -9.68 -12.38
CA SER A 208 -12.03 -9.98 -12.15
C SER A 208 -12.75 -9.01 -11.22
N LEU A 209 -12.08 -8.00 -10.67
CA LEU A 209 -12.76 -6.98 -9.85
C LEU A 209 -13.81 -6.24 -10.68
N PRO A 210 -14.99 -5.96 -10.13
CA PRO A 210 -16.06 -5.30 -10.89
C PRO A 210 -15.86 -3.78 -11.02
N CYS A 211 -14.96 -3.18 -10.24
CA CYS A 211 -14.72 -1.74 -10.25
C CYS A 211 -13.69 -1.32 -11.30
N PRO A 212 -13.66 -0.03 -11.73
CA PRO A 212 -12.57 0.55 -12.48
C PRO A 212 -11.21 0.36 -11.79
N ARG A 213 -10.18 0.02 -12.57
CA ARG A 213 -8.85 -0.30 -12.06
C ARG A 213 -7.76 0.44 -12.82
N MET A 214 -6.75 0.89 -12.09
CA MET A 214 -5.50 1.41 -12.64
C MET A 214 -4.33 0.66 -12.00
N PHE A 215 -3.35 0.28 -12.81
CA PHE A 215 -2.06 -0.19 -12.34
C PHE A 215 -1.02 0.89 -12.61
N MET A 216 -0.41 1.42 -11.55
CA MET A 216 0.59 2.48 -11.62
C MET A 216 1.96 1.90 -11.35
N TYR A 217 2.94 2.28 -12.16
CA TYR A 217 4.32 1.81 -12.02
C TYR A 217 5.32 2.90 -12.42
N GLY A 218 6.52 2.82 -11.87
CA GLY A 218 7.61 3.70 -12.26
C GLY A 218 8.23 3.28 -13.61
N GLU A 219 8.72 4.24 -14.38
CA GLU A 219 9.43 4.04 -15.65
C GLU A 219 10.51 2.94 -15.59
N GLN A 220 11.20 2.82 -14.43
CA GLN A 220 12.23 1.81 -14.21
C GLN A 220 11.69 0.37 -14.21
N ASN A 221 10.38 0.19 -13.99
CA ASN A 221 9.67 -1.08 -13.95
C ASN A 221 8.79 -1.31 -15.19
N ALA A 222 9.01 -0.56 -16.28
CA ALA A 222 8.28 -0.70 -17.56
C ALA A 222 8.50 -2.06 -18.26
N SER A 223 9.43 -2.87 -17.76
CA SER A 223 9.71 -4.24 -18.27
C SER A 223 8.93 -5.35 -17.57
N LEU A 224 8.04 -5.03 -16.60
CA LEU A 224 7.18 -6.03 -15.96
C LEU A 224 6.40 -6.84 -17.00
N SER A 225 6.50 -8.16 -16.93
CA SER A 225 6.07 -9.08 -17.99
C SER A 225 4.56 -9.03 -18.25
N TYR A 226 3.78 -8.65 -17.28
CA TYR A 226 2.32 -8.68 -17.31
C TYR A 226 1.66 -7.37 -17.77
N LEU A 227 2.39 -6.25 -17.92
CA LEU A 227 1.82 -4.97 -18.36
C LEU A 227 1.02 -5.07 -19.66
N PRO A 228 1.50 -5.78 -20.71
CA PRO A 228 0.70 -5.98 -21.92
C PRO A 228 -0.62 -6.72 -21.66
N THR A 229 -0.63 -7.66 -20.72
CA THR A 229 -1.83 -8.39 -20.35
C THR A 229 -2.84 -7.48 -19.65
N LEU A 230 -2.39 -6.64 -18.72
CA LEU A 230 -3.24 -5.65 -18.04
C LEU A 230 -3.89 -4.70 -19.06
N ALA A 231 -3.10 -4.13 -19.97
CA ALA A 231 -3.59 -3.24 -21.03
C ALA A 231 -4.63 -3.92 -21.93
N ALA A 232 -4.36 -5.15 -22.37
CA ALA A 232 -5.27 -5.94 -23.22
C ALA A 232 -6.60 -6.29 -22.52
N ARG A 233 -6.61 -6.27 -21.17
CA ARG A 233 -7.79 -6.53 -20.35
C ARG A 233 -8.48 -5.26 -19.86
N GLY A 234 -8.12 -4.07 -20.42
CA GLY A 234 -8.77 -2.81 -20.14
C GLY A 234 -8.42 -2.20 -18.77
N VAL A 235 -7.33 -2.62 -18.14
CA VAL A 235 -6.78 -1.94 -16.98
C VAL A 235 -6.09 -0.66 -17.45
N GLU A 236 -6.37 0.47 -16.81
CA GLU A 236 -5.63 1.70 -17.08
C GLU A 236 -4.18 1.56 -16.58
N LEU A 237 -3.21 1.82 -17.44
CA LEU A 237 -1.80 1.82 -17.08
C LEU A 237 -1.31 3.25 -16.85
N ALA A 238 -0.60 3.48 -15.76
CA ALA A 238 -0.02 4.76 -15.41
C ALA A 238 1.49 4.62 -15.17
N GLU A 239 2.28 4.90 -16.20
CA GLU A 239 3.72 5.01 -16.05
C GLU A 239 4.10 6.35 -15.43
N ILE A 240 4.91 6.32 -14.37
CA ILE A 240 5.40 7.53 -13.70
C ILE A 240 6.86 7.77 -14.12
N PRO A 241 7.12 8.87 -14.84
CA PRO A 241 8.46 9.16 -15.34
C PRO A 241 9.46 9.44 -14.23
N HIS A 242 10.72 9.08 -14.45
CA HIS A 242 11.84 9.22 -13.50
C HIS A 242 11.60 8.53 -12.14
N SER A 243 10.78 7.49 -12.13
CA SER A 243 10.39 6.77 -10.93
C SER A 243 10.68 5.28 -11.04
N GLY A 244 10.85 4.66 -9.89
CA GLY A 244 10.83 3.22 -9.69
C GLY A 244 9.74 2.86 -8.70
N HIS A 245 10.00 1.90 -7.82
CA HIS A 245 9.02 1.34 -6.88
C HIS A 245 8.37 2.36 -5.92
N PHE A 246 8.94 3.55 -5.76
CA PHE A 246 8.47 4.57 -4.82
C PHE A 246 8.13 5.89 -5.53
N PRO A 247 7.04 5.95 -6.32
CA PRO A 247 6.66 7.18 -7.02
C PRO A 247 6.35 8.34 -6.07
N MET A 248 5.85 8.06 -4.85
CA MET A 248 5.60 9.06 -3.81
C MET A 248 6.88 9.79 -3.37
N TYR A 249 8.07 9.21 -3.56
CA TYR A 249 9.35 9.86 -3.23
C TYR A 249 10.08 10.40 -4.45
N SER A 250 9.93 9.76 -5.61
CA SER A 250 10.69 10.12 -6.82
C SER A 250 9.97 11.15 -7.68
N ASN A 251 8.65 11.05 -7.83
CA ASN A 251 7.85 11.98 -8.64
C ASN A 251 6.40 12.08 -8.12
N PRO A 252 6.19 12.64 -6.91
CA PRO A 252 4.86 12.75 -6.33
C PRO A 252 3.90 13.59 -7.17
N VAL A 253 4.40 14.60 -7.88
CA VAL A 253 3.55 15.46 -8.73
C VAL A 253 2.92 14.65 -9.86
N ALA A 254 3.69 13.84 -10.58
CA ALA A 254 3.13 12.98 -11.63
C ALA A 254 2.19 11.91 -11.05
N MET A 255 2.54 11.32 -9.90
CA MET A 255 1.70 10.34 -9.20
C MET A 255 0.34 10.94 -8.87
N TRP A 256 0.29 12.10 -8.21
CA TRP A 256 -0.98 12.74 -7.83
C TRP A 256 -1.79 13.18 -9.03
N THR A 257 -1.15 13.71 -10.07
CA THR A 257 -1.82 14.07 -11.32
C THR A 257 -2.55 12.86 -11.92
N ARG A 258 -1.89 11.71 -12.02
CA ARG A 258 -2.50 10.50 -12.60
C ARG A 258 -3.64 9.97 -11.73
N ILE A 259 -3.50 9.99 -10.40
CA ILE A 259 -4.57 9.60 -9.48
C ILE A 259 -5.78 10.53 -9.63
N ALA A 260 -5.56 11.85 -9.69
CA ALA A 260 -6.64 12.83 -9.87
C ALA A 260 -7.38 12.66 -11.21
N GLU A 261 -6.65 12.46 -12.31
CA GLU A 261 -7.21 12.21 -13.64
C GLU A 261 -8.09 10.95 -13.65
N PHE A 262 -7.60 9.85 -13.07
CA PHE A 262 -8.36 8.61 -12.96
C PHE A 262 -9.67 8.81 -12.19
N HIS A 263 -9.63 9.48 -11.04
CA HIS A 263 -10.85 9.76 -10.26
C HIS A 263 -11.81 10.72 -10.95
N ALA A 264 -11.31 11.70 -11.71
CA ALA A 264 -12.16 12.61 -12.48
C ALA A 264 -12.98 11.89 -13.57
N GLN A 265 -12.47 10.80 -14.11
CA GLN A 265 -13.18 9.96 -15.08
C GLN A 265 -14.32 9.15 -14.43
N GLN A 266 -14.16 8.77 -13.16
CA GLN A 266 -15.16 7.98 -12.42
C GLN A 266 -16.32 8.84 -11.86
N ALA A 267 -16.17 10.14 -11.83
CA ALA A 267 -17.19 11.07 -11.34
C ALA A 267 -18.20 11.51 -12.42
N ARG A 268 -18.04 11.02 -13.66
CA ARG A 268 -18.95 11.27 -14.80
C ARG A 268 -19.94 10.13 -14.96
#